data_14b821954a5921b0766977bcc8f2e4e4
#
_entry.id   14b821954a5921b0766977bcc8f2e4e4
#
_cell.length_a   1.000
_cell.length_b   1.000
_cell.length_c   1.000
_cell.angle_alpha   90.00
_cell.angle_beta   90.00
_cell.angle_gamma   90.00
#
_symmetry.space_group_name_H-M   'P 1'
#
loop_
_entity.id
_entity.type
_entity.pdbx_description
1 polymer ?
#
loop_
_entity_poly.entity_id
_entity_poly.type
_entity_poly.pdbx_seq_one_letter_code
_entity_poly.pdbx_strand_id
1 'polypeptide(L)'
;MEVVLDEMVFSKEETKALGIETGDIVCFETRTRITESRFLDDKLSVAILLGYAKYLKEENITPSRPVYQHITVYEEVGHGGSASVPEGVTDILSVDMGCVGDGLECKEHQVSICVKDSGGPYSYDFTGELIAAAKANGIDYAADVYPHYGSDVEATLRGGADARHALIGAGVYASHGYERSHVDGVKNTLELLAAYLDK
;
A
#
# COMPACT_ATOMS: atom_id res chain seq x y z
N MET A 1 -4.16 16.29 -23.22
CA MET A 1 -5.14 15.39 -22.57
C MET A 1 -4.64 13.99 -22.86
N GLU A 2 -4.49 13.18 -21.85
CA GLU A 2 -4.09 11.79 -21.95
C GLU A 2 -5.29 10.90 -21.60
N VAL A 3 -5.45 9.78 -22.29
CA VAL A 3 -6.46 8.78 -21.96
C VAL A 3 -5.75 7.64 -21.27
N VAL A 4 -6.03 7.46 -19.99
CA VAL A 4 -5.53 6.32 -19.21
C VAL A 4 -6.57 5.21 -19.28
N LEU A 5 -6.16 4.03 -19.77
CA LEU A 5 -7.05 2.87 -19.86
C LEU A 5 -7.25 2.26 -18.48
N ASP A 6 -8.45 1.75 -18.22
CA ASP A 6 -8.78 1.00 -17.00
C ASP A 6 -8.45 -0.50 -17.16
N GLU A 7 -7.38 -0.78 -17.89
CA GLU A 7 -6.85 -2.11 -18.17
C GLU A 7 -5.36 -2.17 -17.82
N MET A 8 -4.88 -3.33 -17.41
CA MET A 8 -3.47 -3.54 -17.07
C MET A 8 -2.60 -3.65 -18.32
N VAL A 9 -2.39 -2.53 -19.02
CA VAL A 9 -1.56 -2.43 -20.22
C VAL A 9 -0.58 -1.27 -20.08
N PHE A 10 0.70 -1.58 -20.27
CA PHE A 10 1.81 -0.64 -20.02
C PHE A 10 2.69 -0.44 -21.26
N SER A 11 2.28 -1.02 -22.40
CA SER A 11 3.00 -0.88 -23.67
C SER A 11 2.02 -0.72 -24.83
N LYS A 12 2.54 -0.19 -25.93
CA LYS A 12 1.79 -0.06 -27.18
C LYS A 12 1.32 -1.42 -27.71
N GLU A 13 2.13 -2.46 -27.55
CA GLU A 13 1.86 -3.82 -27.98
C GLU A 13 0.71 -4.44 -27.20
N GLU A 14 0.70 -4.22 -25.88
CA GLU A 14 -0.39 -4.68 -25.00
C GLU A 14 -1.69 -3.94 -25.30
N THR A 15 -1.63 -2.63 -25.50
CA THR A 15 -2.80 -1.83 -25.89
C THR A 15 -3.39 -2.33 -27.21
N LYS A 16 -2.56 -2.66 -28.19
CA LYS A 16 -3.00 -3.25 -29.47
C LYS A 16 -3.61 -4.63 -29.29
N ALA A 17 -3.11 -5.42 -28.35
CA ALA A 17 -3.69 -6.74 -28.05
C ALA A 17 -5.12 -6.67 -27.53
N LEU A 18 -5.53 -5.54 -26.93
CA LEU A 18 -6.93 -5.25 -26.60
C LEU A 18 -7.80 -4.89 -27.80
N GLY A 19 -7.22 -4.78 -28.99
CA GLY A 19 -7.91 -4.38 -30.21
C GLY A 19 -8.02 -2.86 -30.38
N ILE A 20 -7.25 -2.09 -29.62
CA ILE A 20 -7.23 -0.61 -29.68
C ILE A 20 -6.13 -0.17 -30.66
N GLU A 21 -6.51 0.59 -31.67
CA GLU A 21 -5.61 1.06 -32.71
C GLU A 21 -5.59 2.60 -32.80
N THR A 22 -4.52 3.11 -33.42
CA THR A 22 -4.44 4.54 -33.71
C THR A 22 -5.56 4.96 -34.66
N GLY A 23 -6.38 5.90 -34.20
CA GLY A 23 -7.54 6.41 -34.96
C GLY A 23 -8.87 5.95 -34.38
N ASP A 24 -8.86 5.07 -33.39
CA ASP A 24 -10.08 4.67 -32.69
C ASP A 24 -10.67 5.85 -31.91
N ILE A 25 -11.99 5.89 -31.87
CA ILE A 25 -12.73 6.93 -31.15
C ILE A 25 -12.93 6.50 -29.71
N VAL A 26 -12.45 7.32 -28.78
CA VAL A 26 -12.69 7.12 -27.34
C VAL A 26 -14.05 7.70 -26.96
N CYS A 27 -14.94 6.84 -26.49
CA CYS A 27 -16.23 7.24 -25.94
C CYS A 27 -16.24 7.02 -24.42
N PHE A 28 -16.76 7.98 -23.67
CA PHE A 28 -17.00 7.78 -22.25
C PHE A 28 -18.20 6.84 -22.06
N GLU A 29 -17.96 5.69 -21.42
CA GLU A 29 -19.06 4.82 -21.00
C GLU A 29 -19.60 5.33 -19.65
N THR A 30 -20.90 5.57 -19.59
CA THR A 30 -21.56 6.11 -18.39
C THR A 30 -21.96 5.02 -17.36
N ARG A 31 -21.59 3.77 -17.56
CA ARG A 31 -21.85 2.68 -16.63
C ARG A 31 -20.65 2.34 -15.74
N THR A 32 -20.04 3.33 -15.19
CA THR A 32 -18.98 3.10 -14.20
C THR A 32 -19.60 2.79 -12.85
N ARG A 33 -19.33 1.60 -12.33
CA ARG A 33 -19.65 1.26 -10.94
C ARG A 33 -18.46 1.71 -10.10
N ILE A 34 -18.47 2.98 -9.70
CA ILE A 34 -17.45 3.56 -8.84
C ILE A 34 -17.86 3.27 -7.39
N THR A 35 -16.97 2.63 -6.64
CA THR A 35 -17.02 2.72 -5.19
C THR A 35 -16.29 4.01 -4.85
N GLU A 36 -17.04 5.09 -4.68
CA GLU A 36 -16.47 6.39 -4.39
C GLU A 36 -16.01 6.43 -2.93
N SER A 37 -14.76 6.76 -2.73
CA SER A 37 -14.24 7.20 -1.46
C SER A 37 -13.54 8.54 -1.65
N ARG A 38 -13.59 9.39 -0.63
CA ARG A 38 -12.75 10.56 -0.54
C ARG A 38 -11.47 10.13 0.18
N PHE A 39 -10.31 10.51 -0.38
CA PHE A 39 -9.02 10.26 0.23
C PHE A 39 -8.71 8.74 0.39
N LEU A 40 -8.36 8.08 -0.73
CA LEU A 40 -7.82 6.72 -0.69
C LEU A 40 -6.49 6.72 0.08
N ASP A 41 -5.75 7.78 -0.05
CA ASP A 41 -4.64 8.17 0.79
C ASP A 41 -5.18 8.97 2.01
N ASP A 42 -5.25 8.41 3.29
CA ASP A 42 -5.01 6.97 3.45
C ASP A 42 -6.16 6.25 4.18
N LYS A 43 -7.39 6.51 3.81
CA LYS A 43 -8.54 5.75 4.32
C LYS A 43 -8.56 4.31 3.81
N LEU A 44 -7.86 4.03 2.70
CA LEU A 44 -7.79 2.70 2.15
C LEU A 44 -7.07 1.75 3.10
N SER A 45 -5.93 2.17 3.64
CA SER A 45 -5.18 1.36 4.60
C SER A 45 -5.90 1.22 5.93
N VAL A 46 -6.65 2.24 6.37
CA VAL A 46 -7.54 2.10 7.53
C VAL A 46 -8.57 1.00 7.28
N ALA A 47 -9.16 0.95 6.09
CA ALA A 47 -10.11 -0.10 5.73
C ALA A 47 -9.45 -1.49 5.68
N ILE A 48 -8.20 -1.58 5.18
CA ILE A 48 -7.42 -2.83 5.16
C ILE A 48 -7.12 -3.31 6.60
N LEU A 49 -6.69 -2.41 7.49
CA LEU A 49 -6.43 -2.75 8.90
C LEU A 49 -7.69 -3.24 9.62
N LEU A 50 -8.83 -2.57 9.42
CA LEU A 50 -10.12 -3.02 9.96
C LEU A 50 -10.57 -4.35 9.33
N GLY A 51 -10.29 -4.54 8.05
CA GLY A 51 -10.50 -5.80 7.33
C GLY A 51 -9.69 -6.94 7.94
N TYR A 52 -8.42 -6.71 8.25
CA TYR A 52 -7.56 -7.69 8.93
C TYR A 52 -8.10 -8.04 10.33
N ALA A 53 -8.49 -7.05 11.12
CA ALA A 53 -9.11 -7.31 12.44
C ALA A 53 -10.40 -8.12 12.34
N LYS A 54 -11.23 -7.85 11.32
CA LYS A 54 -12.43 -8.63 11.02
C LYS A 54 -12.09 -10.06 10.63
N TYR A 55 -11.13 -10.25 9.74
CA TYR A 55 -10.64 -11.56 9.31
C TYR A 55 -10.18 -12.41 10.50
N LEU A 56 -9.32 -11.87 11.37
CA LEU A 56 -8.89 -12.58 12.58
C LEU A 56 -10.06 -13.06 13.44
N LYS A 57 -11.07 -12.20 13.59
CA LYS A 57 -12.26 -12.52 14.38
C LYS A 57 -13.15 -13.58 13.72
N GLU A 58 -13.40 -13.50 12.42
CA GLU A 58 -14.26 -14.41 11.68
C GLU A 58 -13.64 -15.81 11.53
N GLU A 59 -12.32 -15.87 11.29
CA GLU A 59 -11.58 -17.13 11.17
C GLU A 59 -11.10 -17.66 12.53
N ASN A 60 -11.39 -16.96 13.62
CA ASN A 60 -10.96 -17.31 14.98
C ASN A 60 -9.44 -17.51 15.11
N ILE A 61 -8.67 -16.63 14.46
CA ILE A 61 -7.21 -16.63 14.46
C ILE A 61 -6.70 -15.75 15.59
N THR A 62 -5.72 -16.25 16.32
CA THR A 62 -4.96 -15.48 17.29
C THR A 62 -3.52 -15.34 16.77
N PRO A 63 -3.04 -14.12 16.47
CA PRO A 63 -1.66 -13.92 16.05
C PRO A 63 -0.65 -14.49 17.05
N SER A 64 0.47 -14.99 16.56
CA SER A 64 1.52 -15.59 17.40
C SER A 64 2.26 -14.59 18.31
N ARG A 65 2.06 -13.29 18.05
CA ARG A 65 2.64 -12.16 18.79
C ARG A 65 1.58 -11.09 19.05
N PRO A 66 1.74 -10.24 20.08
CA PRO A 66 0.87 -9.11 20.28
C PRO A 66 0.91 -8.17 19.06
N VAL A 67 -0.25 -7.81 18.53
CA VAL A 67 -0.42 -6.88 17.40
C VAL A 67 -1.27 -5.70 17.87
N TYR A 68 -0.75 -4.50 17.69
CA TYR A 68 -1.45 -3.26 17.94
C TYR A 68 -1.76 -2.58 16.61
N GLN A 69 -3.00 -2.22 16.38
CA GLN A 69 -3.39 -1.37 15.26
C GLN A 69 -3.53 0.05 15.77
N HIS A 70 -2.63 0.91 15.34
CA HIS A 70 -2.60 2.31 15.74
C HIS A 70 -3.00 3.18 14.54
N ILE A 71 -4.22 3.70 14.56
CA ILE A 71 -4.73 4.63 13.54
C ILE A 71 -4.47 6.04 14.08
N THR A 72 -3.58 6.74 13.41
CA THR A 72 -3.12 8.07 13.84
C THR A 72 -4.01 9.20 13.29
N VAL A 73 -3.85 10.41 13.82
CA VAL A 73 -4.66 11.58 13.42
C VAL A 73 -3.88 12.54 12.52
N TYR A 74 -2.56 12.65 12.71
CA TYR A 74 -1.73 13.68 12.09
C TYR A 74 -0.71 13.13 11.08
N GLU A 75 -0.99 11.97 10.48
CA GLU A 75 -0.09 11.35 9.50
C GLU A 75 0.15 12.29 8.32
N GLU A 76 -0.91 12.82 7.71
CA GLU A 76 -0.92 13.68 6.52
C GLU A 76 -0.17 15.02 6.68
N VAL A 77 0.22 15.33 7.89
CA VAL A 77 1.02 16.51 8.24
C VAL A 77 2.32 16.16 8.95
N GLY A 78 2.74 14.88 8.89
CA GLY A 78 4.04 14.40 9.31
C GLY A 78 4.25 14.22 10.80
N HIS A 79 3.20 14.06 11.59
CA HIS A 79 3.27 13.95 13.05
C HIS A 79 2.59 12.71 13.64
N GLY A 80 1.86 11.94 12.86
CA GLY A 80 0.92 10.92 13.34
C GLY A 80 1.54 9.86 14.24
N GLY A 81 2.63 9.25 13.83
CA GLY A 81 3.32 8.18 14.54
C GLY A 81 4.28 8.66 15.66
N SER A 82 4.44 9.96 15.90
CA SER A 82 5.46 10.50 16.81
C SER A 82 5.21 10.26 18.29
N ALA A 83 4.03 9.75 18.66
CA ALA A 83 3.65 9.48 20.03
C ALA A 83 2.79 8.21 20.13
N SER A 84 2.54 7.77 21.36
CA SER A 84 1.60 6.66 21.67
C SER A 84 2.02 5.27 21.15
N VAL A 85 3.32 5.05 20.90
CA VAL A 85 3.82 3.71 20.64
C VAL A 85 3.77 2.90 21.94
N PRO A 86 3.11 1.72 21.96
CA PRO A 86 3.06 0.89 23.16
C PRO A 86 4.45 0.44 23.61
N GLU A 87 4.63 0.36 24.93
CA GLU A 87 5.89 -0.15 25.51
C GLU A 87 6.18 -1.59 25.04
N GLY A 88 7.43 -1.86 24.72
CA GLY A 88 7.89 -3.19 24.29
C GLY A 88 7.66 -3.50 22.80
N VAL A 89 7.16 -2.57 22.01
CA VAL A 89 7.09 -2.71 20.56
C VAL A 89 8.49 -2.72 19.97
N THR A 90 8.81 -3.75 19.19
CA THR A 90 10.11 -3.96 18.53
C THR A 90 10.05 -3.78 17.01
N ASP A 91 8.85 -3.87 16.45
CA ASP A 91 8.62 -3.81 15.01
C ASP A 91 7.43 -2.90 14.73
N ILE A 92 7.60 -1.97 13.83
CA ILE A 92 6.55 -1.02 13.43
C ILE A 92 6.37 -1.11 11.91
N LEU A 93 5.18 -1.53 11.51
CA LEU A 93 4.80 -1.62 10.10
C LEU A 93 3.78 -0.53 9.79
N SER A 94 4.15 0.45 8.98
CA SER A 94 3.18 1.37 8.41
C SER A 94 2.40 0.64 7.32
N VAL A 95 1.10 0.78 7.36
CA VAL A 95 0.22 0.42 6.24
C VAL A 95 -0.30 1.73 5.69
N ASP A 96 0.25 2.10 4.56
CA ASP A 96 -0.01 3.37 3.89
C ASP A 96 -0.22 3.07 2.39
N MET A 97 -0.18 4.02 1.50
CA MET A 97 -0.32 3.74 0.07
C MET A 97 1.04 3.51 -0.61
N GLY A 98 1.05 2.77 -1.70
CA GLY A 98 2.18 2.70 -2.62
C GLY A 98 2.02 3.71 -3.74
N CYS A 99 3.04 4.52 -4.01
CA CYS A 99 3.00 5.48 -5.12
C CYS A 99 2.98 4.76 -6.47
N VAL A 100 2.05 5.17 -7.32
CA VAL A 100 1.97 4.72 -8.72
C VAL A 100 2.23 5.91 -9.64
N GLY A 101 3.12 5.74 -10.61
CA GLY A 101 3.45 6.79 -11.56
C GLY A 101 4.69 6.47 -12.40
N ASP A 102 5.08 7.42 -13.23
CA ASP A 102 6.25 7.27 -14.09
C ASP A 102 7.54 7.14 -13.26
N GLY A 103 8.35 6.15 -13.60
CA GLY A 103 9.62 5.87 -12.92
C GLY A 103 9.48 5.08 -11.61
N LEU A 104 8.26 4.62 -11.27
CA LEU A 104 7.97 3.77 -10.13
C LEU A 104 7.57 2.35 -10.58
N GLU A 105 7.92 1.36 -9.77
CA GLU A 105 7.66 -0.04 -10.09
C GLU A 105 6.23 -0.46 -9.72
N CYS A 106 5.68 0.10 -8.64
CA CYS A 106 4.36 -0.25 -8.13
C CYS A 106 3.24 0.13 -9.10
N LYS A 107 2.26 -0.76 -9.22
CA LYS A 107 1.02 -0.55 -9.98
C LYS A 107 -0.19 -0.70 -9.03
N GLU A 108 -1.35 -0.18 -9.45
CA GLU A 108 -2.55 -0.13 -8.61
C GLU A 108 -3.01 -1.51 -8.12
N HIS A 109 -2.78 -2.57 -8.89
CA HIS A 109 -3.18 -3.95 -8.53
C HIS A 109 -2.21 -4.67 -7.59
N GLN A 110 -1.08 -4.05 -7.26
CA GLN A 110 -0.04 -4.64 -6.42
C GLN A 110 -0.07 -4.10 -4.99
N VAL A 111 0.50 -4.88 -4.07
CA VAL A 111 0.97 -4.32 -2.81
C VAL A 111 2.39 -3.77 -3.01
N SER A 112 2.60 -2.53 -2.60
CA SER A 112 3.92 -1.92 -2.50
C SER A 112 4.62 -2.40 -1.24
N ILE A 113 5.90 -2.72 -1.34
CA ILE A 113 6.82 -2.88 -0.21
C ILE A 113 7.89 -1.80 -0.40
N CYS A 114 7.79 -0.71 0.34
CA CYS A 114 8.72 0.39 0.22
C CYS A 114 10.06 0.01 0.87
N VAL A 115 11.14 0.09 0.10
CA VAL A 115 12.49 -0.22 0.61
C VAL A 115 13.23 1.03 1.07
N LYS A 116 12.82 2.19 0.57
CA LYS A 116 13.37 3.51 0.94
C LYS A 116 12.39 4.61 0.57
N ASP A 117 12.24 5.59 1.44
CA ASP A 117 11.56 6.85 1.14
C ASP A 117 12.48 8.08 1.34
N SER A 118 11.92 9.28 1.47
CA SER A 118 12.68 10.50 1.69
C SER A 118 13.31 10.59 3.08
N GLY A 119 12.80 9.87 4.06
CA GLY A 119 13.34 9.81 5.42
C GLY A 119 14.53 8.87 5.55
N GLY A 120 14.71 7.95 4.63
CA GLY A 120 15.83 7.00 4.63
C GLY A 120 15.44 5.59 4.21
N PRO A 121 16.37 4.63 4.30
CA PRO A 121 16.08 3.22 4.06
C PRO A 121 15.27 2.63 5.20
N TYR A 122 14.31 1.78 4.87
CA TYR A 122 13.62 0.93 5.83
C TYR A 122 14.52 -0.22 6.32
N SER A 123 14.14 -0.89 7.42
CA SER A 123 14.90 -2.03 7.95
C SER A 123 15.05 -3.11 6.87
N TYR A 124 16.30 -3.41 6.51
CA TYR A 124 16.62 -4.39 5.47
C TYR A 124 16.04 -5.77 5.79
N ASP A 125 16.21 -6.23 7.03
CA ASP A 125 15.73 -7.54 7.45
C ASP A 125 14.21 -7.59 7.45
N PHE A 126 13.54 -6.57 7.98
CA PHE A 126 12.08 -6.52 8.01
C PHE A 126 11.47 -6.46 6.60
N THR A 127 12.02 -5.61 5.73
CA THR A 127 11.62 -5.55 4.33
C THR A 127 11.86 -6.88 3.61
N GLY A 128 12.99 -7.52 3.88
CA GLY A 128 13.32 -8.85 3.36
C GLY A 128 12.33 -9.93 3.81
N GLU A 129 11.90 -9.90 5.07
CA GLU A 129 10.87 -10.81 5.61
C GLU A 129 9.51 -10.63 4.90
N LEU A 130 9.10 -9.38 4.64
CA LEU A 130 7.87 -9.06 3.89
C LEU A 130 7.94 -9.55 2.44
N ILE A 131 9.05 -9.32 1.75
CA ILE A 131 9.27 -9.81 0.39
C ILE A 131 9.26 -11.35 0.36
N ALA A 132 9.88 -12.00 1.34
CA ALA A 132 9.85 -13.45 1.44
C ALA A 132 8.44 -14.00 1.67
N ALA A 133 7.64 -13.32 2.51
CA ALA A 133 6.24 -13.68 2.75
C ALA A 133 5.40 -13.52 1.47
N ALA A 134 5.57 -12.42 0.72
CA ALA A 134 4.87 -12.21 -0.54
C ALA A 134 5.19 -13.31 -1.55
N LYS A 135 6.47 -13.63 -1.74
CA LYS A 135 6.93 -14.70 -2.65
C LYS A 135 6.38 -16.07 -2.27
N ALA A 136 6.42 -16.41 -0.99
CA ALA A 136 5.99 -17.72 -0.50
C ALA A 136 4.49 -17.96 -0.68
N ASN A 137 3.69 -16.89 -0.73
CA ASN A 137 2.24 -16.95 -0.85
C ASN A 137 1.73 -16.54 -2.25
N GLY A 138 2.61 -16.27 -3.21
CA GLY A 138 2.22 -15.89 -4.57
C GLY A 138 1.49 -14.54 -4.65
N ILE A 139 1.76 -13.63 -3.70
CA ILE A 139 1.16 -12.30 -3.63
C ILE A 139 1.85 -11.41 -4.67
N ASP A 140 1.07 -10.67 -5.44
CA ASP A 140 1.59 -9.71 -6.42
C ASP A 140 2.05 -8.43 -5.70
N TYR A 141 3.36 -8.17 -5.76
CA TYR A 141 3.99 -7.07 -5.05
C TYR A 141 5.02 -6.35 -5.91
N ALA A 142 5.29 -5.10 -5.58
CA ALA A 142 6.45 -4.35 -6.06
C ALA A 142 7.31 -3.88 -4.88
N ALA A 143 8.64 -4.02 -5.00
CA ALA A 143 9.59 -3.40 -4.08
C ALA A 143 10.06 -2.09 -4.71
N ASP A 144 9.85 -0.96 -4.04
CA ASP A 144 10.00 0.35 -4.66
C ASP A 144 10.73 1.38 -3.77
N VAL A 145 11.14 2.47 -4.38
CA VAL A 145 11.81 3.61 -3.73
C VAL A 145 11.02 4.88 -4.03
N TYR A 146 10.63 5.60 -2.99
CA TYR A 146 9.83 6.81 -3.10
C TYR A 146 10.62 8.06 -2.68
N PRO A 147 11.15 8.84 -3.63
CA PRO A 147 12.05 9.96 -3.30
C PRO A 147 11.35 11.16 -2.66
N HIS A 148 10.02 11.27 -2.77
CA HIS A 148 9.21 12.39 -2.28
C HIS A 148 8.01 11.90 -1.47
N TYR A 149 8.28 11.05 -0.50
CA TYR A 149 7.28 10.36 0.28
C TYR A 149 7.78 10.18 1.73
N GLY A 150 6.88 10.16 2.67
CA GLY A 150 7.14 9.82 4.06
C GLY A 150 5.93 9.14 4.66
N SER A 151 6.09 8.46 5.78
CA SER A 151 5.01 7.77 6.48
C SER A 151 5.14 7.90 8.00
N ASP A 152 4.15 7.42 8.71
CA ASP A 152 4.10 7.46 10.18
C ASP A 152 5.30 6.81 10.87
N VAL A 153 5.89 5.75 10.31
CA VAL A 153 7.07 5.11 10.93
C VAL A 153 8.28 6.04 11.00
N GLU A 154 8.43 6.93 10.03
CA GLU A 154 9.47 7.95 10.05
C GLU A 154 9.27 8.95 11.20
N ALA A 155 8.03 9.39 11.41
CA ALA A 155 7.67 10.25 12.54
C ALA A 155 7.89 9.52 13.88
N THR A 156 7.58 8.22 13.94
CA THR A 156 7.78 7.37 15.11
C THR A 156 9.25 7.27 15.50
N LEU A 157 10.14 7.00 14.55
CA LEU A 157 11.58 6.93 14.81
C LEU A 157 12.14 8.30 15.25
N ARG A 158 11.73 9.37 14.58
CA ARG A 158 12.10 10.73 15.00
C ARG A 158 11.56 11.10 16.39
N GLY A 159 10.43 10.51 16.78
CA GLY A 159 9.85 10.61 18.11
C GLY A 159 10.61 9.86 19.20
N GLY A 160 11.61 9.05 18.85
CA GLY A 160 12.51 8.36 19.77
C GLY A 160 12.22 6.86 19.95
N ALA A 161 11.35 6.26 19.14
CA ALA A 161 11.17 4.81 19.17
C ALA A 161 12.41 4.11 18.56
N ASP A 162 12.91 3.09 19.28
CA ASP A 162 14.00 2.23 18.81
C ASP A 162 13.42 0.87 18.37
N ALA A 163 12.98 0.80 17.11
CA ALA A 163 12.30 -0.36 16.55
C ALA A 163 12.68 -0.58 15.09
N ARG A 164 12.59 -1.83 14.64
CA ARG A 164 12.65 -2.12 13.20
C ARG A 164 11.40 -1.53 12.53
N HIS A 165 11.55 -1.03 11.33
CA HIS A 165 10.44 -0.37 10.64
C HIS A 165 10.35 -0.80 9.19
N ALA A 166 9.13 -0.85 8.68
CA ALA A 166 8.80 -1.15 7.29
C ALA A 166 7.52 -0.43 6.87
N LEU A 167 7.28 -0.42 5.57
CA LEU A 167 6.11 0.20 4.96
C LEU A 167 5.58 -0.68 3.84
N ILE A 168 4.27 -0.95 3.89
CA ILE A 168 3.53 -1.61 2.79
C ILE A 168 2.24 -0.84 2.50
N GLY A 169 1.67 -1.06 1.33
CA GLY A 169 0.34 -0.55 1.02
C GLY A 169 -0.13 -0.80 -0.40
N ALA A 170 -1.42 -0.63 -0.63
CA ALA A 170 -1.99 -0.77 -1.97
C ALA A 170 -1.49 0.34 -2.90
N GLY A 171 -1.26 0.01 -4.16
CA GLY A 171 -0.89 1.02 -5.16
C GLY A 171 -2.00 2.05 -5.35
N VAL A 172 -1.66 3.34 -5.22
CA VAL A 172 -2.56 4.48 -5.46
C VAL A 172 -1.93 5.44 -6.45
N TYR A 173 -2.64 5.69 -7.54
CA TYR A 173 -2.27 6.71 -8.52
C TYR A 173 -2.83 8.07 -8.11
N ALA A 174 -2.07 9.14 -8.37
CA ALA A 174 -2.43 10.53 -8.11
C ALA A 174 -2.81 10.82 -6.65
N SER A 175 -2.05 10.24 -5.70
CA SER A 175 -2.13 10.57 -4.27
C SER A 175 -2.17 12.08 -4.04
N HIS A 176 -3.00 12.55 -3.09
CA HIS A 176 -3.34 13.95 -2.83
C HIS A 176 -4.03 14.68 -4.00
N GLY A 177 -4.45 13.94 -5.03
CA GLY A 177 -5.16 14.45 -6.20
C GLY A 177 -6.49 13.74 -6.44
N TYR A 178 -6.78 13.39 -7.68
CA TYR A 178 -7.94 12.56 -8.06
C TYR A 178 -7.48 11.10 -8.10
N GLU A 179 -7.55 10.47 -6.96
CA GLU A 179 -6.92 9.19 -6.66
C GLU A 179 -7.61 8.00 -7.33
N ARG A 180 -6.80 7.00 -7.68
CA ARG A 180 -7.26 5.72 -8.20
C ARG A 180 -6.44 4.58 -7.60
N SER A 181 -7.11 3.49 -7.30
CA SER A 181 -6.51 2.22 -6.88
C SER A 181 -7.28 1.04 -7.49
N HIS A 182 -6.82 -0.17 -7.25
CA HIS A 182 -7.45 -1.39 -7.72
C HIS A 182 -7.76 -2.34 -6.55
N VAL A 183 -8.88 -3.07 -6.65
CA VAL A 183 -9.29 -4.03 -5.61
C VAL A 183 -8.24 -5.11 -5.33
N ASP A 184 -7.47 -5.51 -6.34
CA ASP A 184 -6.40 -6.49 -6.18
C ASP A 184 -5.24 -5.93 -5.36
N GLY A 185 -4.91 -4.64 -5.46
CA GLY A 185 -3.92 -4.00 -4.59
C GLY A 185 -4.34 -4.04 -3.12
N VAL A 186 -5.61 -3.78 -2.85
CA VAL A 186 -6.20 -3.89 -1.50
C VAL A 186 -6.11 -5.33 -0.99
N LYS A 187 -6.51 -6.30 -1.83
CA LYS A 187 -6.46 -7.73 -1.50
C LYS A 187 -5.03 -8.19 -1.24
N ASN A 188 -4.10 -7.88 -2.13
CA ASN A 188 -2.68 -8.24 -1.97
C ASN A 188 -2.08 -7.66 -0.69
N THR A 189 -2.46 -6.44 -0.30
CA THR A 189 -2.01 -5.81 0.95
C THR A 189 -2.56 -6.55 2.17
N LEU A 190 -3.84 -6.89 2.18
CA LEU A 190 -4.46 -7.67 3.27
C LEU A 190 -3.85 -9.08 3.37
N GLU A 191 -3.65 -9.75 2.25
CA GLU A 191 -3.03 -11.07 2.19
C GLU A 191 -1.58 -11.04 2.70
N LEU A 192 -0.81 -9.98 2.38
CA LEU A 192 0.55 -9.82 2.89
C LEU A 192 0.57 -9.59 4.41
N LEU A 193 -0.35 -8.78 4.94
CA LEU A 193 -0.51 -8.61 6.39
C LEU A 193 -0.78 -9.95 7.08
N ALA A 194 -1.73 -10.72 6.60
CA ALA A 194 -2.07 -12.03 7.14
C ALA A 194 -0.88 -13.00 7.02
N ALA A 195 -0.27 -13.12 5.85
CA ALA A 195 0.88 -13.99 5.60
C ALA A 195 2.10 -13.66 6.48
N TYR A 196 2.25 -12.41 6.91
CA TYR A 196 3.34 -11.98 7.76
C TYR A 196 3.01 -12.10 9.26
N LEU A 197 1.80 -11.73 9.68
CA LEU A 197 1.44 -11.63 11.11
C LEU A 197 0.89 -12.92 11.70
N ASP A 198 0.32 -13.81 10.90
CA ASP A 198 -0.33 -15.05 11.37
C ASP A 198 0.64 -16.24 11.47
N LYS A 199 1.94 -16.00 11.35
CA LYS A 199 3.00 -17.03 11.45
C LYS A 199 3.26 -17.50 12.87
#